data_86b4402c826518ffa2f45a3a79c52950
#
_entry.id   86b4402c826518ffa2f45a3a79c52950
#
_cell.length_a   1.000
_cell.length_b   1.000
_cell.length_c   1.000
_cell.angle_alpha   90.00
_cell.angle_beta   90.00
_cell.angle_gamma   90.00
#
_symmetry.space_group_name_H-M   'P 1'
#
loop_
_entity.id
_entity.type
_entity.pdbx_description
1 polymer ?
#
loop_
_entity_poly.entity_id
_entity_poly.type
_entity_poly.pdbx_seq_one_letter_code
_entity_poly.pdbx_strand_id
1 'polypeptide(L)'
;MTTSARKTSNWLIVALMLLTAGFGFGQGAPPLLQDIKVVKDNFSAKPSGTPALVQKTGSVFPAPVTLNPVRTLFPVLADVTIPGYSGILIESMDGNVVIETNSSAAFNPASNVKVATAYAVLKTFGPEFRFLTSVYTDGAIDRTTATLNGNVYVSGKDPMFGFQHAVTIADEMNKMGIRSVTGDLIVTDNFAMNYSGSSVGSAKALFAMMDASRRSPAATRAWLNHLSYSGRFNQANGIPGVTFTGTVYVQPIPSSLNLLFTHESAPMREILKANLCYSNNFLSERLGDMLGGPYAVARLVHQHAGIQPVEFSIQTASGLGYNRVTPNAMMQLMRALRSDLAKYKMTFADIMPVAGIDKGTLENRFDTDFSTGSVVGKTGTLGQTDAGVSSLAGEINTRNGKYLFVIFNQRGSVSRFRTFQNYFVSLVQGQFGGAAPMKYDAVSLETRLARSRVNYPNGRN
;
A
#
# COMPACT_ATOMS: atom_id res chain seq x y z
N MET A 1 -4.82 16.68 -46.77
CA MET A 1 -3.69 15.82 -46.39
C MET A 1 -3.49 15.96 -44.88
N THR A 2 -4.04 15.03 -44.15
CA THR A 2 -4.12 15.02 -42.66
C THR A 2 -3.01 14.17 -42.11
N THR A 3 -2.06 14.74 -41.40
CA THR A 3 -1.01 14.03 -40.68
C THR A 3 -1.49 13.70 -39.26
N SER A 4 -1.74 12.41 -39.04
CA SER A 4 -2.03 11.81 -37.76
C SER A 4 -0.79 11.85 -36.89
N ALA A 5 -0.80 12.59 -35.79
CA ALA A 5 0.22 12.54 -34.76
C ALA A 5 -0.06 11.32 -33.83
N ARG A 6 0.76 10.32 -33.91
CA ARG A 6 0.76 9.17 -32.98
C ARG A 6 1.16 9.66 -31.58
N LYS A 7 0.26 9.49 -30.62
CA LYS A 7 0.55 9.54 -29.19
C LYS A 7 1.44 8.34 -28.84
N THR A 8 2.74 8.55 -28.72
CA THR A 8 3.63 7.56 -28.14
C THR A 8 3.48 7.58 -26.64
N SER A 9 3.09 6.44 -26.14
CA SER A 9 2.73 6.09 -24.79
C SER A 9 3.86 6.32 -23.78
N ASN A 10 3.55 6.98 -22.68
CA ASN A 10 4.38 7.15 -21.47
C ASN A 10 4.61 5.85 -20.67
N TRP A 11 4.53 4.68 -21.30
CA TRP A 11 4.72 3.36 -20.68
C TRP A 11 6.16 3.08 -20.23
N LEU A 12 7.12 3.84 -20.73
CA LEU A 12 8.55 3.64 -20.44
C LEU A 12 8.96 4.04 -19.01
N ILE A 13 8.23 4.90 -18.34
CA ILE A 13 8.66 5.43 -17.02
C ILE A 13 8.26 4.50 -15.87
N VAL A 14 7.12 3.82 -15.95
CA VAL A 14 6.69 2.87 -14.90
C VAL A 14 7.37 1.51 -15.07
N ALA A 15 7.62 1.09 -16.32
CA ALA A 15 8.41 -0.12 -16.61
C ALA A 15 9.89 0.06 -16.22
N LEU A 16 10.44 1.27 -16.29
CA LEU A 16 11.84 1.54 -15.92
C LEU A 16 12.07 1.50 -14.40
N MET A 17 11.05 1.75 -13.57
CA MET A 17 11.17 1.55 -12.11
C MET A 17 11.18 0.07 -11.69
N LEU A 18 10.76 -0.84 -12.57
CA LEU A 18 10.81 -2.30 -12.35
C LEU A 18 12.01 -2.98 -13.03
N LEU A 19 12.65 -2.33 -14.02
CA LEU A 19 13.71 -2.93 -14.83
C LEU A 19 15.13 -2.41 -14.53
N THR A 20 15.31 -1.34 -13.75
CA THR A 20 16.65 -0.83 -13.41
C THR A 20 17.29 -1.46 -12.17
N ALA A 21 16.68 -2.48 -11.57
CA ALA A 21 17.33 -3.33 -10.57
C ALA A 21 18.32 -4.35 -11.14
N GLY A 22 18.58 -4.33 -12.44
CA GLY A 22 19.28 -5.39 -13.14
C GLY A 22 20.57 -5.02 -13.87
N PHE A 23 21.40 -4.06 -13.37
CA PHE A 23 22.77 -3.94 -13.92
C PHE A 23 23.80 -3.65 -12.83
N GLY A 24 24.61 -4.67 -12.55
CA GLY A 24 25.99 -4.56 -12.15
C GLY A 24 26.30 -4.47 -10.67
N PHE A 25 26.16 -5.54 -9.97
CA PHE A 25 27.12 -6.16 -9.07
C PHE A 25 26.64 -7.59 -8.88
N GLY A 26 27.50 -8.56 -9.13
CA GLY A 26 27.17 -9.98 -9.11
C GLY A 26 26.80 -10.47 -7.71
N GLN A 27 25.56 -10.25 -7.33
CA GLN A 27 24.87 -10.94 -6.26
C GLN A 27 23.42 -11.10 -6.72
N GLY A 28 22.90 -12.31 -6.59
CA GLY A 28 21.61 -12.73 -7.11
C GLY A 28 20.48 -11.79 -6.84
N ALA A 29 19.42 -11.90 -7.62
CA ALA A 29 18.17 -11.16 -7.46
C ALA A 29 17.77 -11.12 -5.98
N PRO A 30 17.23 -9.98 -5.47
CA PRO A 30 16.73 -9.95 -4.11
C PRO A 30 15.72 -11.08 -3.97
N PRO A 31 15.77 -11.87 -2.89
CA PRO A 31 14.85 -12.99 -2.70
C PRO A 31 13.43 -12.42 -2.79
N LEU A 32 12.67 -12.93 -3.75
CA LEU A 32 11.24 -12.81 -3.75
C LEU A 32 10.80 -13.31 -2.37
N LEU A 33 9.82 -12.65 -1.74
CA LEU A 33 9.24 -13.01 -0.42
C LEU A 33 8.71 -14.47 -0.32
N GLN A 34 9.13 -15.34 -1.22
CA GLN A 34 8.89 -16.79 -1.22
C GLN A 34 9.83 -17.55 -0.26
N ASP A 35 10.93 -16.94 0.20
CA ASP A 35 11.93 -17.59 1.05
C ASP A 35 11.80 -17.25 2.54
N ILE A 36 10.61 -16.91 3.02
CA ILE A 36 10.35 -17.00 4.44
C ILE A 36 10.29 -18.50 4.78
N LYS A 37 11.41 -19.05 5.22
CA LYS A 37 11.43 -20.39 5.85
C LYS A 37 10.44 -20.36 7.01
N VAL A 38 9.31 -21.02 6.82
CA VAL A 38 8.44 -21.38 7.92
C VAL A 38 9.26 -22.26 8.85
N VAL A 39 9.60 -21.76 10.03
CA VAL A 39 10.14 -22.57 11.11
C VAL A 39 9.05 -23.57 11.44
N LYS A 40 9.27 -24.83 11.08
CA LYS A 40 8.41 -25.93 11.49
C LYS A 40 8.66 -26.15 12.99
N ASP A 41 7.82 -25.58 13.81
CA ASP A 41 7.75 -26.00 15.21
C ASP A 41 7.30 -27.45 15.26
N ASN A 42 8.19 -28.32 15.68
CA ASN A 42 7.91 -29.72 15.95
C ASN A 42 7.04 -29.84 17.21
N PHE A 43 5.75 -29.60 17.07
CA PHE A 43 4.78 -30.07 18.06
C PHE A 43 4.29 -31.45 17.63
N SER A 44 4.98 -32.49 18.09
CA SER A 44 4.48 -33.85 18.06
C SER A 44 3.50 -34.08 19.23
N ALA A 45 2.23 -33.76 19.02
CA ALA A 45 1.15 -34.29 19.81
C ALA A 45 0.65 -35.56 19.10
N LYS A 46 0.89 -36.74 19.69
CA LYS A 46 0.25 -37.98 19.22
C LYS A 46 -1.26 -37.90 19.44
N PRO A 47 -2.08 -38.03 18.41
CA PRO A 47 -3.50 -38.29 18.63
C PRO A 47 -3.69 -39.78 18.93
N SER A 48 -4.17 -40.11 20.11
CA SER A 48 -4.80 -41.38 20.38
C SER A 48 -6.23 -41.34 19.90
N GLY A 49 -6.52 -42.02 18.83
CA GLY A 49 -7.87 -42.18 18.29
C GLY A 49 -7.85 -43.15 17.12
N THR A 50 -8.69 -44.15 17.21
CA THR A 50 -8.89 -45.27 16.24
C THR A 50 -9.03 -44.71 14.82
N PRO A 51 -8.34 -45.23 13.78
CA PRO A 51 -8.45 -44.73 12.44
C PRO A 51 -9.83 -45.10 11.84
N ALA A 52 -10.59 -44.07 11.47
CA ALA A 52 -11.78 -44.29 10.65
C ALA A 52 -11.38 -44.75 9.24
N LEU A 53 -12.04 -45.77 8.75
CA LEU A 53 -11.88 -46.30 7.40
C LEU A 53 -12.02 -45.22 6.34
N VAL A 54 -10.92 -44.89 5.66
CA VAL A 54 -10.93 -44.04 4.46
C VAL A 54 -11.45 -44.92 3.30
N GLN A 55 -12.69 -44.72 2.92
CA GLN A 55 -13.18 -45.23 1.63
C GLN A 55 -12.49 -44.45 0.51
N LYS A 56 -11.65 -45.16 -0.25
CA LYS A 56 -11.12 -44.71 -1.51
C LYS A 56 -12.24 -44.71 -2.56
N THR A 57 -12.96 -43.62 -2.72
CA THR A 57 -13.80 -43.41 -3.90
C THR A 57 -12.98 -42.61 -4.90
N GLY A 58 -12.63 -43.29 -6.01
CA GLY A 58 -12.03 -42.64 -7.15
C GLY A 58 -13.05 -41.79 -7.89
N SER A 59 -12.86 -40.47 -7.79
CA SER A 59 -13.40 -39.51 -8.76
C SER A 59 -12.58 -38.26 -8.64
N VAL A 60 -11.85 -37.91 -9.69
CA VAL A 60 -10.99 -36.72 -9.80
C VAL A 60 -11.80 -35.46 -10.14
N PHE A 61 -13.08 -35.46 -9.89
CA PHE A 61 -13.88 -34.23 -9.98
C PHE A 61 -14.04 -33.65 -8.57
N PRO A 62 -13.70 -32.36 -8.33
CA PRO A 62 -14.03 -31.74 -7.08
C PRO A 62 -15.55 -31.89 -6.88
N ALA A 63 -15.94 -32.35 -5.69
CA ALA A 63 -17.34 -32.43 -5.33
C ALA A 63 -18.01 -31.09 -5.62
N PRO A 64 -19.23 -31.07 -6.16
CA PRO A 64 -19.94 -29.83 -6.40
C PRO A 64 -19.99 -29.05 -5.08
N VAL A 65 -19.43 -27.87 -5.08
CA VAL A 65 -19.49 -26.97 -3.90
C VAL A 65 -20.96 -26.64 -3.74
N THR A 66 -21.57 -27.07 -2.63
CA THR A 66 -22.93 -26.71 -2.32
C THR A 66 -22.95 -25.22 -1.99
N LEU A 67 -23.29 -24.41 -2.98
CA LEU A 67 -23.43 -22.97 -2.80
C LEU A 67 -24.68 -22.73 -1.96
N ASN A 68 -24.58 -21.87 -0.96
CA ASN A 68 -25.78 -21.37 -0.29
C ASN A 68 -26.66 -20.66 -1.32
N PRO A 69 -27.98 -20.75 -1.19
CA PRO A 69 -28.87 -20.06 -2.11
C PRO A 69 -28.61 -18.56 -2.10
N VAL A 70 -28.61 -17.97 -3.29
CA VAL A 70 -28.51 -16.50 -3.44
C VAL A 70 -29.77 -15.88 -2.87
N ARG A 71 -29.61 -14.92 -1.97
CA ARG A 71 -30.71 -14.14 -1.39
C ARG A 71 -30.73 -12.74 -1.99
N THR A 72 -31.73 -12.42 -2.77
CA THR A 72 -31.92 -11.11 -3.40
C THR A 72 -33.40 -10.91 -3.77
N LEU A 73 -33.81 -9.64 -3.81
CA LEU A 73 -35.11 -9.23 -4.33
C LEU A 73 -35.08 -8.96 -5.85
N PHE A 74 -33.92 -9.05 -6.49
CA PHE A 74 -33.72 -8.74 -7.90
C PHE A 74 -33.51 -10.02 -8.71
N PRO A 75 -34.52 -10.47 -9.52
CA PRO A 75 -34.42 -11.69 -10.30
C PRO A 75 -33.18 -11.75 -11.19
N VAL A 76 -32.84 -10.65 -11.85
CA VAL A 76 -31.64 -10.56 -12.71
C VAL A 76 -30.35 -10.89 -11.96
N LEU A 77 -30.24 -10.54 -10.68
CA LEU A 77 -29.07 -10.87 -9.85
C LEU A 77 -29.11 -12.32 -9.36
N ALA A 78 -30.28 -12.89 -9.16
CA ALA A 78 -30.46 -14.28 -8.76
C ALA A 78 -30.03 -15.26 -9.87
N ASP A 79 -30.24 -14.90 -11.14
CA ASP A 79 -29.97 -15.76 -12.31
C ASP A 79 -28.49 -15.75 -12.74
N VAL A 80 -27.65 -14.93 -12.09
CA VAL A 80 -26.23 -14.82 -12.47
C VAL A 80 -25.44 -16.06 -12.04
N THR A 81 -24.76 -16.69 -12.98
CA THR A 81 -23.82 -17.77 -12.68
C THR A 81 -22.59 -17.23 -11.96
N ILE A 82 -22.43 -17.57 -10.69
CA ILE A 82 -21.32 -17.15 -9.84
C ILE A 82 -20.16 -18.15 -9.99
N PRO A 83 -18.96 -17.73 -10.43
CA PRO A 83 -17.85 -18.64 -10.70
C PRO A 83 -17.12 -19.08 -9.42
N GLY A 84 -16.67 -20.32 -9.37
CA GLY A 84 -15.86 -20.88 -8.30
C GLY A 84 -16.59 -20.96 -6.97
N TYR A 85 -15.85 -20.92 -5.86
CA TYR A 85 -16.41 -20.75 -4.52
C TYR A 85 -16.38 -19.26 -4.16
N SER A 86 -17.53 -18.67 -3.96
CA SER A 86 -17.65 -17.22 -3.84
C SER A 86 -18.56 -16.81 -2.69
N GLY A 87 -18.19 -15.72 -2.02
CA GLY A 87 -18.99 -15.01 -1.03
C GLY A 87 -19.26 -13.59 -1.52
N ILE A 88 -20.52 -13.18 -1.52
CA ILE A 88 -20.96 -11.88 -1.98
C ILE A 88 -21.87 -11.27 -0.93
N LEU A 89 -21.66 -9.99 -0.64
CA LEU A 89 -22.58 -9.19 0.16
C LEU A 89 -22.59 -7.76 -0.40
N ILE A 90 -23.77 -7.29 -0.78
CA ILE A 90 -24.00 -5.89 -1.21
C ILE A 90 -25.14 -5.32 -0.39
N GLU A 91 -24.95 -4.13 0.15
CA GLU A 91 -25.90 -3.45 0.99
C GLU A 91 -26.06 -1.98 0.60
N SER A 92 -27.25 -1.42 0.85
CA SER A 92 -27.43 0.02 0.84
C SER A 92 -26.63 0.69 1.98
N MET A 93 -26.51 2.00 1.96
CA MET A 93 -25.84 2.74 3.03
C MET A 93 -26.54 2.62 4.39
N ASP A 94 -27.82 2.24 4.38
CA ASP A 94 -28.64 2.00 5.59
C ASP A 94 -28.59 0.54 6.06
N GLY A 95 -27.79 -0.31 5.39
CA GLY A 95 -27.59 -1.72 5.76
C GLY A 95 -28.63 -2.69 5.19
N ASN A 96 -29.54 -2.24 4.29
CA ASN A 96 -30.47 -3.14 3.62
C ASN A 96 -29.73 -4.00 2.60
N VAL A 97 -29.87 -5.33 2.72
CA VAL A 97 -29.19 -6.28 1.84
C VAL A 97 -29.82 -6.23 0.44
N VAL A 98 -29.01 -6.00 -0.57
CA VAL A 98 -29.35 -6.05 -1.99
C VAL A 98 -29.20 -7.47 -2.51
N ILE A 99 -28.07 -8.09 -2.20
CA ILE A 99 -27.78 -9.49 -2.54
C ILE A 99 -26.78 -10.08 -1.55
N GLU A 100 -27.00 -11.33 -1.21
CA GLU A 100 -26.15 -12.10 -0.30
C GLU A 100 -26.02 -13.54 -0.78
N THR A 101 -24.78 -14.07 -0.76
CA THR A 101 -24.48 -15.49 -0.85
C THR A 101 -23.20 -15.80 -0.08
N ASN A 102 -23.19 -16.87 0.70
CA ASN A 102 -22.04 -17.32 1.52
C ASN A 102 -21.43 -16.21 2.38
N SER A 103 -22.23 -15.24 2.85
CA SER A 103 -21.72 -14.06 3.56
C SER A 103 -21.09 -14.38 4.92
N SER A 104 -21.45 -15.52 5.53
CA SER A 104 -20.88 -16.01 6.80
C SER A 104 -19.77 -17.04 6.59
N ALA A 105 -19.46 -17.43 5.37
CA ALA A 105 -18.36 -18.35 5.09
C ALA A 105 -17.01 -17.61 5.06
N ALA A 106 -15.96 -18.28 5.52
CA ALA A 106 -14.62 -17.72 5.54
C ALA A 106 -13.91 -17.86 4.19
N PHE A 107 -13.43 -16.77 3.65
CA PHE A 107 -12.66 -16.68 2.41
C PHE A 107 -11.28 -16.13 2.66
N ASN A 108 -10.39 -16.32 1.69
CA ASN A 108 -9.14 -15.58 1.65
C ASN A 108 -9.39 -14.22 0.99
N PRO A 109 -9.30 -13.11 1.72
CA PRO A 109 -9.57 -11.78 1.18
C PRO A 109 -8.41 -11.24 0.33
N ALA A 110 -7.27 -11.96 0.29
CA ALA A 110 -6.04 -11.49 -0.32
C ALA A 110 -5.72 -10.04 0.12
N SER A 111 -5.31 -9.17 -0.81
CA SER A 111 -4.95 -7.79 -0.48
C SER A 111 -6.11 -6.90 0.02
N ASN A 112 -7.32 -7.41 0.19
CA ASN A 112 -8.34 -6.67 0.95
C ASN A 112 -8.02 -6.59 2.46
N VAL A 113 -7.11 -7.43 2.98
CA VAL A 113 -6.52 -7.25 4.32
C VAL A 113 -5.93 -5.85 4.50
N LYS A 114 -5.41 -5.24 3.43
CA LYS A 114 -4.86 -3.88 3.48
C LYS A 114 -5.88 -2.81 3.90
N VAL A 115 -7.16 -3.08 3.72
CA VAL A 115 -8.24 -2.21 4.25
C VAL A 115 -8.24 -2.25 5.78
N ALA A 116 -8.06 -3.43 6.36
CA ALA A 116 -7.95 -3.60 7.81
C ALA A 116 -6.69 -2.91 8.37
N THR A 117 -5.56 -3.07 7.68
CA THR A 117 -4.31 -2.39 8.05
C THR A 117 -4.48 -0.86 7.98
N ALA A 118 -5.09 -0.35 6.90
CA ALA A 118 -5.38 1.07 6.76
C ALA A 118 -6.33 1.60 7.85
N TYR A 119 -7.38 0.83 8.18
CA TYR A 119 -8.29 1.15 9.26
C TYR A 119 -7.58 1.25 10.61
N ALA A 120 -6.78 0.23 10.96
CA ALA A 120 -6.04 0.18 12.22
C ALA A 120 -5.01 1.32 12.33
N VAL A 121 -4.32 1.65 11.23
CA VAL A 121 -3.36 2.77 11.14
C VAL A 121 -4.06 4.11 11.32
N LEU A 122 -5.18 4.35 10.62
CA LEU A 122 -5.96 5.59 10.78
C LEU A 122 -6.52 5.74 12.19
N LYS A 123 -6.95 4.63 12.80
CA LYS A 123 -7.48 4.61 14.16
C LYS A 123 -6.42 4.97 15.20
N THR A 124 -5.18 4.53 14.97
CA THR A 124 -4.07 4.73 15.92
C THR A 124 -3.38 6.08 15.73
N PHE A 125 -3.10 6.47 14.50
CA PHE A 125 -2.26 7.63 14.20
C PHE A 125 -3.03 8.82 13.62
N GLY A 126 -4.19 8.58 13.03
CA GLY A 126 -4.95 9.59 12.30
C GLY A 126 -4.42 9.88 10.89
N PRO A 127 -5.22 10.61 10.05
CA PRO A 127 -4.90 10.85 8.65
C PRO A 127 -3.76 11.85 8.42
N GLU A 128 -3.50 12.74 9.39
CA GLU A 128 -2.48 13.80 9.30
C GLU A 128 -1.12 13.39 9.86
N PHE A 129 -1.00 12.19 10.44
CA PHE A 129 0.28 11.68 10.94
C PHE A 129 1.34 11.72 9.84
N ARG A 130 2.57 12.10 10.24
CA ARG A 130 3.74 12.13 9.35
C ARG A 130 4.90 11.39 9.98
N PHE A 131 5.62 10.63 9.18
CA PHE A 131 6.86 10.02 9.60
C PHE A 131 7.95 11.09 9.66
N LEU A 132 8.73 11.06 10.72
CA LEU A 132 9.86 11.94 10.91
C LEU A 132 11.16 11.22 10.52
N THR A 133 11.98 11.88 9.72
CA THR A 133 13.37 11.49 9.45
C THR A 133 14.25 12.66 9.84
N SER A 134 14.89 12.55 11.00
CA SER A 134 15.70 13.62 11.59
C SER A 134 17.17 13.44 11.26
N VAL A 135 17.83 14.55 10.95
CA VAL A 135 19.24 14.61 10.60
C VAL A 135 19.97 15.40 11.69
N TYR A 136 20.97 14.76 12.30
CA TYR A 136 21.74 15.32 13.40
C TYR A 136 23.23 15.32 13.10
N THR A 137 24.00 16.01 13.93
CA THR A 137 25.46 15.98 13.93
C THR A 137 26.03 16.08 15.35
N ASP A 138 27.22 15.54 15.55
CA ASP A 138 28.08 15.75 16.73
C ASP A 138 29.15 16.83 16.49
N GLY A 139 29.23 17.38 15.28
CA GLY A 139 30.26 18.28 14.83
C GLY A 139 29.83 19.72 14.64
N ALA A 140 30.80 20.56 14.23
CA ALA A 140 30.64 21.97 13.93
C ALA A 140 30.76 22.23 12.41
N ILE A 141 29.98 23.21 11.92
CA ILE A 141 30.01 23.65 10.52
C ILE A 141 31.07 24.74 10.35
N ASP A 142 32.09 24.46 9.56
CA ASP A 142 33.01 25.50 9.04
C ASP A 142 32.41 26.06 7.74
N ARG A 143 31.90 27.26 7.82
CA ARG A 143 31.28 27.96 6.67
C ARG A 143 32.28 28.42 5.64
N THR A 144 33.57 28.57 6.00
CA THR A 144 34.61 29.02 5.10
C THR A 144 34.96 27.94 4.09
N THR A 145 35.03 26.69 4.55
CA THR A 145 35.34 25.53 3.72
C THR A 145 34.07 24.76 3.30
N ALA A 146 32.90 25.19 3.75
CA ALA A 146 31.64 24.48 3.58
C ALA A 146 31.70 23.01 4.08
N THR A 147 32.41 22.79 5.21
CA THR A 147 32.67 21.46 5.75
C THR A 147 32.05 21.31 7.13
N LEU A 148 31.37 20.17 7.33
CA LEU A 148 30.96 19.69 8.63
C LEU A 148 32.10 18.84 9.23
N ASN A 149 32.70 19.34 10.32
CA ASN A 149 33.76 18.63 11.05
C ASN A 149 33.12 17.73 12.13
N GLY A 150 32.76 16.51 11.74
CA GLY A 150 32.08 15.55 12.59
C GLY A 150 31.25 14.56 11.75
N ASN A 151 30.40 13.79 12.40
CA ASN A 151 29.54 12.77 11.79
C ASN A 151 28.14 13.33 11.47
N VAL A 152 27.45 12.68 10.54
CA VAL A 152 26.03 12.89 10.27
C VAL A 152 25.24 11.66 10.73
N TYR A 153 24.18 11.91 11.48
CA TYR A 153 23.28 10.86 11.98
C TYR A 153 21.90 11.03 11.38
N VAL A 154 21.32 9.96 10.86
CA VAL A 154 19.97 9.96 10.29
C VAL A 154 19.11 8.95 11.02
N SER A 155 18.04 9.43 11.64
CA SER A 155 17.06 8.61 12.35
C SER A 155 15.69 8.76 11.75
N GLY A 156 15.08 7.65 11.32
CA GLY A 156 13.74 7.66 10.75
C GLY A 156 13.22 6.28 10.42
N LYS A 157 11.89 6.16 10.40
CA LYS A 157 11.18 4.91 10.06
C LYS A 157 10.17 5.12 8.93
N ASP A 158 10.37 6.15 8.09
CA ASP A 158 9.49 6.46 6.98
C ASP A 158 9.56 5.35 5.92
N PRO A 159 8.51 4.54 5.73
CA PRO A 159 8.51 3.44 4.76
C PRO A 159 8.45 3.93 3.31
N MET A 160 8.15 5.24 3.10
CA MET A 160 8.11 5.89 1.78
C MET A 160 9.40 6.64 1.45
N PHE A 161 10.42 6.57 2.33
CA PHE A 161 11.67 7.26 2.08
C PHE A 161 12.37 6.73 0.82
N GLY A 162 12.53 7.58 -0.19
CA GLY A 162 13.06 7.22 -1.51
C GLY A 162 14.26 8.07 -1.92
N PHE A 163 14.75 7.87 -3.13
CA PHE A 163 15.87 8.59 -3.71
C PHE A 163 15.69 10.11 -3.66
N GLN A 164 14.50 10.60 -3.97
CA GLN A 164 14.17 12.03 -3.90
C GLN A 164 14.41 12.62 -2.52
N HIS A 165 14.11 11.87 -1.45
CA HIS A 165 14.29 12.31 -0.08
C HIS A 165 15.76 12.34 0.34
N ALA A 166 16.57 11.36 -0.13
CA ALA A 166 18.02 11.38 0.09
C ALA A 166 18.67 12.59 -0.56
N VAL A 167 18.25 12.95 -1.78
CA VAL A 167 18.73 14.14 -2.47
C VAL A 167 18.23 15.42 -1.79
N THR A 168 16.99 15.40 -1.25
CA THR A 168 16.48 16.52 -0.42
C THR A 168 17.32 16.70 0.84
N ILE A 169 17.76 15.65 1.53
CA ILE A 169 18.68 15.77 2.65
C ILE A 169 19.97 16.48 2.23
N ALA A 170 20.57 16.08 1.10
CA ALA A 170 21.77 16.74 0.58
C ALA A 170 21.51 18.23 0.22
N ASP A 171 20.35 18.54 -0.35
CA ASP A 171 19.93 19.89 -0.69
C ASP A 171 19.80 20.78 0.57
N GLU A 172 19.15 20.25 1.62
CA GLU A 172 19.01 20.98 2.88
C GLU A 172 20.36 21.18 3.60
N MET A 173 21.26 20.20 3.53
CA MET A 173 22.63 20.37 4.03
C MET A 173 23.40 21.43 3.24
N ASN A 174 23.24 21.47 1.90
CA ASN A 174 23.85 22.50 1.07
C ASN A 174 23.33 23.92 1.40
N LYS A 175 22.03 24.06 1.68
CA LYS A 175 21.42 25.33 2.15
C LYS A 175 21.98 25.79 3.50
N MET A 176 22.41 24.85 4.35
CA MET A 176 23.07 25.13 5.61
C MET A 176 24.58 25.47 5.44
N GLY A 177 25.12 25.39 4.22
CA GLY A 177 26.52 25.58 3.91
C GLY A 177 27.39 24.35 4.09
N ILE A 178 26.82 23.15 4.08
CA ILE A 178 27.53 21.87 4.21
C ILE A 178 27.62 21.20 2.83
N ARG A 179 28.83 21.03 2.28
CA ARG A 179 29.13 20.33 1.04
C ARG A 179 30.03 19.11 1.24
N SER A 180 30.77 19.09 2.35
CA SER A 180 31.61 17.95 2.75
C SER A 180 31.43 17.64 4.23
N VAL A 181 31.66 16.38 4.60
CA VAL A 181 31.61 15.87 5.97
C VAL A 181 32.91 15.11 6.21
N THR A 182 33.64 15.44 7.28
CA THR A 182 34.92 14.77 7.61
C THR A 182 34.72 13.41 8.28
N GLY A 183 33.55 13.17 8.85
CA GLY A 183 33.19 11.95 9.56
C GLY A 183 32.35 10.99 8.75
N ASP A 184 31.64 10.15 9.46
CA ASP A 184 30.80 9.03 8.95
C ASP A 184 29.34 9.43 8.78
N LEU A 185 28.60 8.64 8.00
CA LEU A 185 27.14 8.62 7.98
C LEU A 185 26.65 7.47 8.86
N ILE A 186 25.90 7.78 9.90
CA ILE A 186 25.31 6.81 10.81
C ILE A 186 23.80 6.84 10.65
N VAL A 187 23.19 5.67 10.37
CA VAL A 187 21.72 5.56 10.34
C VAL A 187 21.24 4.64 11.46
N THR A 188 19.99 4.89 11.91
CA THR A 188 19.36 4.03 12.91
C THR A 188 18.95 2.69 12.33
N ASP A 189 18.82 1.73 13.23
CA ASP A 189 18.13 0.49 12.97
C ASP A 189 16.69 0.73 12.43
N ASN A 190 16.19 -0.16 11.60
CA ASN A 190 14.90 -0.01 10.89
C ASN A 190 14.80 1.15 9.86
N PHE A 191 15.87 1.88 9.59
CA PHE A 191 15.88 2.82 8.46
C PHE A 191 15.69 2.05 7.15
N ALA A 192 14.68 2.43 6.37
CA ALA A 192 14.36 1.82 5.09
C ALA A 192 14.39 2.88 3.98
N MET A 193 14.92 2.51 2.82
CA MET A 193 14.94 3.36 1.64
C MET A 193 14.57 2.54 0.41
N ASN A 194 13.68 3.07 -0.46
CA ASN A 194 13.21 2.41 -1.68
C ASN A 194 12.66 1.00 -1.44
N TYR A 195 11.85 0.84 -0.43
CA TYR A 195 11.24 -0.45 -0.05
C TYR A 195 12.25 -1.56 0.29
N SER A 196 13.46 -1.21 0.70
CA SER A 196 14.46 -2.18 1.13
C SER A 196 14.12 -2.74 2.52
N GLY A 197 14.19 -4.06 2.67
CA GLY A 197 14.13 -4.74 3.97
C GLY A 197 15.44 -4.69 4.77
N SER A 198 16.53 -4.15 4.20
CA SER A 198 17.87 -4.11 4.81
C SER A 198 18.25 -2.69 5.23
N SER A 199 18.46 -2.46 6.53
CA SER A 199 18.94 -1.17 7.04
C SER A 199 20.35 -0.85 6.51
N VAL A 200 21.22 -1.85 6.42
CA VAL A 200 22.57 -1.69 5.86
C VAL A 200 22.51 -1.33 4.37
N GLY A 201 21.67 -2.00 3.59
CA GLY A 201 21.43 -1.67 2.19
C GLY A 201 20.88 -0.26 2.00
N SER A 202 19.93 0.13 2.84
CA SER A 202 19.32 1.46 2.86
C SER A 202 20.33 2.54 3.24
N ALA A 203 21.21 2.28 4.22
CA ALA A 203 22.28 3.18 4.64
C ALA A 203 23.28 3.44 3.52
N LYS A 204 23.75 2.37 2.86
CA LYS A 204 24.66 2.46 1.69
C LYS A 204 24.01 3.22 0.53
N ALA A 205 22.71 3.00 0.31
CA ALA A 205 21.95 3.72 -0.72
C ALA A 205 21.85 5.21 -0.38
N LEU A 206 21.53 5.57 0.86
CA LEU A 206 21.48 6.96 1.33
C LEU A 206 22.84 7.64 1.10
N PHE A 207 23.91 7.01 1.58
CA PHE A 207 25.28 7.50 1.44
C PHE A 207 25.66 7.79 -0.03
N ALA A 208 25.36 6.85 -0.94
CA ALA A 208 25.63 7.02 -2.36
C ALA A 208 24.72 8.09 -3.01
N MET A 209 23.48 8.22 -2.58
CA MET A 209 22.53 9.17 -3.19
C MET A 209 22.75 10.62 -2.70
N MET A 210 23.36 10.81 -1.54
CA MET A 210 23.74 12.16 -1.07
C MET A 210 24.93 12.72 -1.87
N ASP A 211 25.86 11.90 -2.33
CA ASP A 211 27.01 12.30 -3.13
C ASP A 211 26.64 12.45 -4.60
N ALA A 212 26.74 13.64 -5.16
CA ALA A 212 26.39 13.93 -6.55
C ALA A 212 27.25 13.16 -7.56
N SER A 213 28.50 12.80 -7.20
CA SER A 213 29.43 12.05 -8.08
C SER A 213 29.10 10.55 -8.15
N ARG A 214 28.48 10.00 -7.10
CA ARG A 214 28.12 8.56 -6.98
C ARG A 214 26.67 8.29 -7.30
N ARG A 215 25.87 9.34 -7.29
CA ARG A 215 24.41 9.26 -7.46
C ARG A 215 24.03 8.81 -8.85
N SER A 216 23.04 7.89 -8.92
CA SER A 216 22.46 7.53 -10.21
C SER A 216 21.67 8.70 -10.84
N PRO A 217 21.70 8.85 -12.19
CA PRO A 217 20.87 9.85 -12.87
C PRO A 217 19.36 9.73 -12.54
N ALA A 218 18.90 8.51 -12.27
CA ALA A 218 17.51 8.25 -11.88
C ALA A 218 17.14 8.93 -10.55
N ALA A 219 18.07 8.97 -9.58
CA ALA A 219 17.83 9.62 -8.30
C ALA A 219 17.75 11.15 -8.43
N THR A 220 18.57 11.75 -9.26
CA THR A 220 18.49 13.19 -9.59
C THR A 220 17.16 13.51 -10.26
N ARG A 221 16.74 12.70 -11.24
CA ARG A 221 15.41 12.87 -11.88
C ARG A 221 14.27 12.71 -10.89
N ALA A 222 14.34 11.73 -9.98
CA ALA A 222 13.31 11.54 -8.95
C ALA A 222 13.18 12.77 -8.05
N TRP A 223 14.29 13.41 -7.67
CA TRP A 223 14.29 14.64 -6.90
C TRP A 223 13.70 15.83 -7.69
N LEU A 224 14.12 16.04 -8.94
CA LEU A 224 13.57 17.10 -9.80
C LEU A 224 12.06 16.93 -10.02
N ASN A 225 11.60 15.72 -10.25
CA ASN A 225 10.18 15.40 -10.35
C ASN A 225 9.45 15.70 -9.03
N HIS A 226 10.03 15.33 -7.89
CA HIS A 226 9.46 15.63 -6.59
C HIS A 226 9.32 17.15 -6.35
N LEU A 227 10.32 17.94 -6.72
CA LEU A 227 10.24 19.40 -6.69
C LEU A 227 9.12 19.93 -7.62
N SER A 228 9.02 19.39 -8.82
CA SER A 228 7.95 19.75 -9.77
C SER A 228 6.56 19.45 -9.18
N TYR A 229 6.33 18.24 -8.69
CA TYR A 229 5.05 17.83 -8.09
C TYR A 229 4.70 18.59 -6.82
N SER A 230 5.70 19.08 -6.08
CA SER A 230 5.49 19.91 -4.89
C SER A 230 5.41 21.43 -5.19
N GLY A 231 5.51 21.84 -6.46
CA GLY A 231 5.53 23.25 -6.87
C GLY A 231 6.82 24.01 -6.49
N ARG A 232 7.89 23.29 -6.13
CA ARG A 232 9.16 23.86 -5.66
C ARG A 232 10.29 23.80 -6.71
N PHE A 233 9.98 23.48 -7.96
CA PHE A 233 11.00 23.31 -9.01
C PHE A 233 11.90 24.53 -9.18
N ASN A 234 11.36 25.75 -9.08
CA ASN A 234 12.11 27.00 -9.18
C ASN A 234 13.06 27.26 -7.97
N GLN A 235 12.99 26.43 -6.94
CA GLN A 235 13.89 26.53 -5.76
C GLN A 235 15.16 25.69 -5.94
N ALA A 236 15.29 24.94 -7.03
CA ALA A 236 16.47 24.14 -7.32
C ALA A 236 17.65 25.03 -7.71
N ASN A 237 18.66 25.14 -6.84
CA ASN A 237 19.89 25.86 -7.08
C ASN A 237 21.04 24.90 -7.46
N GLY A 238 20.96 24.34 -8.68
CA GLY A 238 21.91 23.34 -9.16
C GLY A 238 21.62 21.92 -8.64
N ILE A 239 22.60 21.05 -8.80
CA ILE A 239 22.53 19.65 -8.35
C ILE A 239 23.12 19.55 -6.95
N PRO A 240 22.32 19.30 -5.90
CA PRO A 240 22.82 19.23 -4.54
C PRO A 240 23.70 17.98 -4.34
N GLY A 241 24.68 18.07 -3.46
CA GLY A 241 25.53 16.94 -3.10
C GLY A 241 26.32 17.20 -1.83
N VAL A 242 26.57 16.12 -1.10
CA VAL A 242 27.41 16.09 0.10
C VAL A 242 28.36 14.91 -0.01
N THR A 243 29.66 15.19 0.09
CA THR A 243 30.70 14.16 0.10
C THR A 243 31.08 13.80 1.55
N PHE A 244 31.48 12.55 1.77
CA PHE A 244 31.96 12.06 3.06
C PHE A 244 33.37 11.52 2.90
N THR A 245 34.26 11.85 3.84
CA THR A 245 35.57 11.21 3.91
C THR A 245 35.55 9.91 4.70
N GLY A 246 34.57 9.75 5.58
CA GLY A 246 34.31 8.53 6.32
C GLY A 246 33.48 7.50 5.54
N THR A 247 32.85 6.62 6.27
CA THR A 247 32.03 5.52 5.72
C THR A 247 30.61 5.54 6.29
N VAL A 248 29.87 4.42 6.14
CA VAL A 248 28.48 4.35 6.59
C VAL A 248 28.27 3.21 7.58
N TYR A 249 27.55 3.47 8.66
CA TYR A 249 27.22 2.51 9.71
C TYR A 249 25.73 2.47 10.02
N VAL A 250 25.27 1.35 10.56
CA VAL A 250 23.94 1.17 11.15
C VAL A 250 24.15 0.91 12.63
N GLN A 251 23.74 1.85 13.47
CA GLN A 251 23.85 1.72 14.93
C GLN A 251 22.90 2.70 15.65
N PRO A 252 22.61 2.48 16.93
CA PRO A 252 21.90 3.47 17.75
C PRO A 252 22.62 4.81 17.72
N ILE A 253 21.87 5.91 17.76
CA ILE A 253 22.43 7.26 17.83
C ILE A 253 22.58 7.69 19.29
N PRO A 254 23.63 8.50 19.61
CA PRO A 254 23.81 9.11 20.92
C PRO A 254 22.64 10.03 21.31
N SER A 255 22.43 10.23 22.60
CA SER A 255 21.36 11.11 23.11
C SER A 255 21.71 12.61 22.99
N SER A 256 22.99 12.95 22.87
CA SER A 256 23.48 14.35 22.85
C SER A 256 23.99 14.73 21.45
N LEU A 257 23.07 15.00 20.53
CA LEU A 257 23.38 15.42 19.18
C LEU A 257 22.68 16.74 18.86
N ASN A 258 23.28 17.53 17.97
CA ASN A 258 22.67 18.74 17.44
C ASN A 258 21.74 18.38 16.28
N LEU A 259 20.45 18.69 16.41
CA LEU A 259 19.49 18.52 15.33
C LEU A 259 19.75 19.58 14.24
N LEU A 260 20.01 19.14 13.02
CA LEU A 260 20.14 20.03 11.86
C LEU A 260 18.76 20.38 11.30
N PHE A 261 17.97 19.36 10.97
CA PHE A 261 16.60 19.49 10.49
C PHE A 261 15.86 18.15 10.54
N THR A 262 14.53 18.20 10.35
CA THR A 262 13.69 17.02 10.25
C THR A 262 12.92 17.05 8.92
N HIS A 263 13.06 16.00 8.13
CA HIS A 263 12.18 15.73 7.00
C HIS A 263 10.92 15.03 7.50
N GLU A 264 9.76 15.56 7.17
CA GLU A 264 8.45 14.96 7.42
C GLU A 264 7.89 14.38 6.13
N SER A 265 7.41 13.15 6.17
CA SER A 265 6.75 12.49 5.04
C SER A 265 5.49 13.22 4.59
N ALA A 266 4.91 12.81 3.47
CA ALA A 266 3.50 13.11 3.19
C ALA A 266 2.60 12.63 4.34
N PRO A 267 1.41 13.22 4.56
CA PRO A 267 0.49 12.76 5.60
C PRO A 267 0.02 11.34 5.34
N MET A 268 -0.34 10.62 6.41
CA MET A 268 -0.71 9.21 6.38
C MET A 268 -1.80 8.91 5.35
N ARG A 269 -2.82 9.78 5.20
CA ARG A 269 -3.86 9.59 4.18
C ARG A 269 -3.31 9.45 2.75
N GLU A 270 -2.27 10.21 2.40
CA GLU A 270 -1.66 10.16 1.07
C GLU A 270 -0.81 8.88 0.89
N ILE A 271 -0.14 8.46 1.95
CA ILE A 271 0.60 7.20 2.01
C ILE A 271 -0.37 6.02 1.86
N LEU A 272 -1.51 6.04 2.57
CA LEU A 272 -2.54 5.01 2.44
C LEU A 272 -3.17 5.00 1.06
N LYS A 273 -3.42 6.18 0.46
CA LYS A 273 -3.92 6.27 -0.93
C LYS A 273 -2.97 5.56 -1.90
N ALA A 274 -1.68 5.86 -1.84
CA ALA A 274 -0.68 5.20 -2.68
C ALA A 274 -0.60 3.69 -2.39
N ASN A 275 -0.61 3.30 -1.11
CA ASN A 275 -0.60 1.89 -0.71
C ASN A 275 -1.78 1.11 -1.26
N LEU A 276 -3.00 1.63 -1.14
CA LEU A 276 -4.20 0.93 -1.57
C LEU A 276 -4.38 0.96 -3.09
N CYS A 277 -3.94 2.02 -3.78
CA CYS A 277 -3.93 2.09 -5.24
C CYS A 277 -3.00 1.04 -5.87
N TYR A 278 -1.74 0.97 -5.43
CA TYR A 278 -0.76 0.02 -5.96
C TYR A 278 -0.77 -1.33 -5.26
N SER A 279 -1.52 -1.47 -4.18
CA SER A 279 -1.56 -2.71 -3.38
C SER A 279 -0.18 -3.16 -2.89
N ASN A 280 0.63 -2.23 -2.37
CA ASN A 280 2.02 -2.46 -2.01
C ASN A 280 2.13 -3.33 -0.73
N ASN A 281 2.72 -4.51 -0.87
CA ASN A 281 2.84 -5.46 0.24
C ASN A 281 3.86 -4.97 1.28
N PHE A 282 5.04 -4.52 0.84
CA PHE A 282 6.08 -4.03 1.74
C PHE A 282 5.56 -2.90 2.63
N LEU A 283 4.91 -1.91 2.02
CA LEU A 283 4.37 -0.77 2.76
C LEU A 283 3.30 -1.21 3.77
N SER A 284 2.43 -2.15 3.38
CA SER A 284 1.41 -2.67 4.28
C SER A 284 1.99 -3.44 5.47
N GLU A 285 3.02 -4.27 5.25
CA GLU A 285 3.70 -4.96 6.35
C GLU A 285 4.39 -3.95 7.30
N ARG A 286 5.09 -2.95 6.76
CA ARG A 286 5.72 -1.90 7.58
C ARG A 286 4.71 -1.10 8.41
N LEU A 287 3.57 -0.77 7.84
CA LEU A 287 2.48 -0.11 8.58
C LEU A 287 1.88 -1.04 9.63
N GLY A 288 1.75 -2.33 9.34
CA GLY A 288 1.33 -3.35 10.30
C GLY A 288 2.33 -3.52 11.44
N ASP A 289 3.63 -3.56 11.14
CA ASP A 289 4.71 -3.68 12.14
C ASP A 289 4.69 -2.53 13.15
N MET A 290 4.35 -1.32 12.71
CA MET A 290 4.21 -0.17 13.61
C MET A 290 3.11 -0.35 14.66
N LEU A 291 2.12 -1.20 14.39
CA LEU A 291 1.02 -1.54 15.29
C LEU A 291 1.33 -2.76 16.15
N GLY A 292 2.43 -3.47 15.87
CA GLY A 292 2.81 -4.73 16.51
C GLY A 292 2.48 -5.97 15.68
N GLY A 293 2.37 -5.81 14.36
CA GLY A 293 2.16 -6.89 13.39
C GLY A 293 0.71 -7.25 13.13
N PRO A 294 0.46 -8.30 12.33
CA PRO A 294 -0.88 -8.65 11.84
C PRO A 294 -1.87 -8.98 12.94
N TYR A 295 -1.42 -9.61 14.02
CA TYR A 295 -2.28 -9.92 15.18
C TYR A 295 -2.75 -8.66 15.91
N ALA A 296 -1.90 -7.63 15.99
CA ALA A 296 -2.28 -6.35 16.55
C ALA A 296 -3.28 -5.62 15.65
N VAL A 297 -3.08 -5.68 14.34
CA VAL A 297 -4.07 -5.17 13.35
C VAL A 297 -5.42 -5.87 13.53
N ALA A 298 -5.43 -7.22 13.59
CA ALA A 298 -6.67 -7.98 13.81
C ALA A 298 -7.36 -7.58 15.11
N ARG A 299 -6.61 -7.48 16.22
CA ARG A 299 -7.16 -7.06 17.53
C ARG A 299 -7.80 -5.68 17.47
N LEU A 300 -7.16 -4.71 16.80
CA LEU A 300 -7.73 -3.37 16.63
C LEU A 300 -9.03 -3.41 15.80
N VAL A 301 -9.08 -4.25 14.77
CA VAL A 301 -10.28 -4.46 13.96
C VAL A 301 -11.40 -5.08 14.80
N HIS A 302 -11.12 -6.16 15.55
CA HIS A 302 -12.09 -6.77 16.45
C HIS A 302 -12.66 -5.76 17.45
N GLN A 303 -11.79 -4.99 18.06
CA GLN A 303 -12.12 -4.05 19.14
C GLN A 303 -12.94 -2.85 18.64
N HIS A 304 -12.57 -2.27 17.50
CA HIS A 304 -13.11 -1.01 17.04
C HIS A 304 -14.19 -1.14 15.97
N ALA A 305 -14.20 -2.23 15.21
CA ALA A 305 -15.26 -2.52 14.24
C ALA A 305 -16.30 -3.51 14.76
N GLY A 306 -16.12 -4.06 15.98
CA GLY A 306 -17.06 -4.99 16.61
C GLY A 306 -17.10 -6.37 15.95
N ILE A 307 -16.04 -6.77 15.23
CA ILE A 307 -15.97 -8.01 14.47
C ILE A 307 -15.52 -9.16 15.37
N GLN A 308 -16.18 -10.31 15.27
CA GLN A 308 -15.82 -11.47 16.06
C GLN A 308 -14.51 -12.11 15.54
N PRO A 309 -13.61 -12.59 16.43
CA PRO A 309 -12.35 -13.19 16.02
C PRO A 309 -12.49 -14.39 15.07
N VAL A 310 -13.57 -15.16 15.18
CA VAL A 310 -13.82 -16.31 14.30
C VAL A 310 -14.14 -15.88 12.85
N GLU A 311 -14.60 -14.65 12.64
CA GLU A 311 -14.97 -14.12 11.33
C GLU A 311 -13.83 -13.38 10.63
N PHE A 312 -12.77 -13.00 11.39
CA PHE A 312 -11.67 -12.20 10.87
C PHE A 312 -10.34 -12.66 11.48
N SER A 313 -9.57 -13.42 10.72
CA SER A 313 -8.24 -13.91 11.08
C SER A 313 -7.24 -13.62 9.97
N ILE A 314 -6.15 -12.93 10.28
CA ILE A 314 -5.11 -12.57 9.32
C ILE A 314 -3.72 -12.99 9.82
N GLN A 315 -2.89 -13.47 8.88
CA GLN A 315 -1.50 -13.87 9.11
C GLN A 315 -0.50 -12.80 8.70
N THR A 316 -0.90 -11.88 7.82
CA THR A 316 -0.06 -10.79 7.31
C THR A 316 -0.86 -9.50 7.24
N ALA A 317 -0.19 -8.36 7.36
CA ALA A 317 -0.81 -7.05 7.20
C ALA A 317 -1.07 -6.69 5.72
N SER A 318 -0.48 -7.42 4.79
CA SER A 318 -0.64 -7.23 3.33
C SER A 318 -1.70 -8.12 2.70
N GLY A 319 -2.08 -9.22 3.35
CA GLY A 319 -3.01 -10.22 2.83
C GLY A 319 -2.35 -11.32 2.00
N LEU A 320 -1.02 -11.44 2.04
CA LEU A 320 -0.32 -12.62 1.54
C LEU A 320 -0.62 -13.83 2.45
N GLY A 321 -0.50 -15.05 1.90
CA GLY A 321 -0.69 -16.29 2.66
C GLY A 321 -2.16 -16.63 2.93
N TYR A 322 -2.40 -17.31 4.07
CA TYR A 322 -3.70 -17.93 4.39
C TYR A 322 -4.47 -17.07 5.40
N ASN A 323 -5.16 -16.06 4.91
CA ASN A 323 -6.05 -15.24 5.72
C ASN A 323 -7.49 -15.78 5.60
N ARG A 324 -8.32 -15.57 6.62
CA ARG A 324 -9.73 -16.01 6.64
C ARG A 324 -10.61 -14.88 7.16
N VAL A 325 -11.47 -14.40 6.27
CA VAL A 325 -12.39 -13.28 6.55
C VAL A 325 -13.74 -13.60 5.91
N THR A 326 -14.82 -13.40 6.63
CA THR A 326 -16.16 -13.53 6.06
C THR A 326 -16.56 -12.26 5.30
N PRO A 327 -17.40 -12.32 4.26
CA PRO A 327 -17.98 -11.12 3.65
C PRO A 327 -18.68 -10.22 4.67
N ASN A 328 -19.36 -10.79 5.67
CA ASN A 328 -19.98 -10.04 6.78
C ASN A 328 -18.93 -9.23 7.56
N ALA A 329 -17.84 -9.85 7.96
CA ALA A 329 -16.77 -9.17 8.70
C ALA A 329 -16.15 -8.05 7.86
N MET A 330 -15.89 -8.30 6.57
CA MET A 330 -15.37 -7.25 5.67
C MET A 330 -16.37 -6.13 5.50
N MET A 331 -17.67 -6.40 5.42
CA MET A 331 -18.70 -5.38 5.32
C MET A 331 -18.79 -4.53 6.60
N GLN A 332 -18.72 -5.16 7.78
CA GLN A 332 -18.64 -4.45 9.07
C GLN A 332 -17.41 -3.54 9.11
N LEU A 333 -16.25 -4.03 8.66
CA LEU A 333 -15.03 -3.23 8.55
C LEU A 333 -15.21 -2.02 7.61
N MET A 334 -15.84 -2.22 6.46
CA MET A 334 -16.11 -1.14 5.49
C MET A 334 -17.03 -0.07 6.10
N ARG A 335 -18.06 -0.47 6.85
CA ARG A 335 -18.94 0.48 7.56
C ARG A 335 -18.18 1.25 8.65
N ALA A 336 -17.36 0.57 9.45
CA ALA A 336 -16.56 1.19 10.48
C ALA A 336 -15.54 2.19 9.88
N LEU A 337 -14.85 1.80 8.83
CA LEU A 337 -13.92 2.68 8.11
C LEU A 337 -14.63 3.91 7.53
N ARG A 338 -15.79 3.73 6.89
CA ARG A 338 -16.60 4.85 6.37
C ARG A 338 -16.98 5.82 7.47
N SER A 339 -17.45 5.31 8.62
CA SER A 339 -17.82 6.12 9.77
C SER A 339 -16.65 6.92 10.33
N ASP A 340 -15.47 6.30 10.43
CA ASP A 340 -14.27 6.98 10.93
C ASP A 340 -13.72 8.00 9.92
N LEU A 341 -13.71 7.70 8.63
CA LEU A 341 -13.34 8.67 7.59
C LEU A 341 -14.23 9.92 7.61
N ALA A 342 -15.53 9.74 7.82
CA ALA A 342 -16.48 10.87 7.90
C ALA A 342 -16.16 11.86 9.03
N LYS A 343 -15.59 11.40 10.16
CA LYS A 343 -15.13 12.26 11.26
C LYS A 343 -14.04 13.24 10.83
N TYR A 344 -13.24 12.85 9.83
CA TYR A 344 -12.20 13.66 9.23
C TYR A 344 -12.63 14.38 7.94
N LYS A 345 -13.95 14.36 7.62
CA LYS A 345 -14.49 14.85 6.34
C LYS A 345 -13.89 14.17 5.12
N MET A 346 -13.53 12.90 5.26
CA MET A 346 -12.95 12.04 4.23
C MET A 346 -13.95 10.98 3.77
N THR A 347 -13.70 10.44 2.59
CA THR A 347 -14.44 9.34 1.97
C THR A 347 -13.48 8.21 1.60
N PHE A 348 -13.99 7.09 1.08
CA PHE A 348 -13.13 6.03 0.54
C PHE A 348 -12.22 6.51 -0.59
N ALA A 349 -12.68 7.46 -1.41
CA ALA A 349 -11.90 8.02 -2.51
C ALA A 349 -10.61 8.73 -2.05
N ASP A 350 -10.55 9.17 -0.79
CA ASP A 350 -9.36 9.82 -0.23
C ASP A 350 -8.22 8.82 0.06
N ILE A 351 -8.54 7.52 0.25
CA ILE A 351 -7.56 6.50 0.60
C ILE A 351 -7.57 5.26 -0.29
N MET A 352 -8.60 5.04 -1.11
CA MET A 352 -8.71 3.90 -2.04
C MET A 352 -8.74 4.36 -3.49
N PRO A 353 -8.34 3.52 -4.46
CA PRO A 353 -8.43 3.88 -5.87
C PRO A 353 -9.86 4.09 -6.33
N VAL A 354 -10.08 5.14 -7.09
CA VAL A 354 -11.28 5.39 -7.86
C VAL A 354 -11.10 4.76 -9.25
N ALA A 355 -11.98 3.83 -9.59
CA ALA A 355 -11.85 3.00 -10.78
C ALA A 355 -11.91 3.83 -12.08
N GLY A 356 -11.04 3.50 -13.03
CA GLY A 356 -10.90 4.18 -14.31
C GLY A 356 -10.26 5.59 -14.22
N ILE A 357 -9.93 6.08 -13.01
CA ILE A 357 -9.35 7.40 -12.78
C ILE A 357 -7.96 7.31 -12.15
N ASP A 358 -7.86 6.66 -11.00
CA ASP A 358 -6.59 6.55 -10.29
C ASP A 358 -5.70 5.46 -10.87
N LYS A 359 -4.41 5.73 -10.95
CA LYS A 359 -3.43 4.71 -11.31
C LYS A 359 -3.43 3.56 -10.30
N GLY A 360 -3.12 2.37 -10.80
CA GLY A 360 -2.98 1.17 -9.98
C GLY A 360 -3.97 0.06 -10.32
N THR A 361 -4.42 -0.68 -9.31
CA THR A 361 -5.13 -1.95 -9.52
C THR A 361 -6.56 -1.82 -10.08
N LEU A 362 -7.15 -0.63 -10.08
CA LEU A 362 -8.44 -0.32 -10.67
C LEU A 362 -8.36 0.62 -11.88
N GLU A 363 -7.16 0.96 -12.37
CA GLU A 363 -6.95 1.89 -13.48
C GLU A 363 -7.71 1.48 -14.75
N ASN A 364 -7.66 0.19 -15.10
CA ASN A 364 -8.30 -0.38 -16.28
C ASN A 364 -9.50 -1.28 -15.91
N ARG A 365 -10.27 -0.87 -14.92
CA ARG A 365 -11.50 -1.55 -14.49
C ARG A 365 -12.61 -0.53 -14.31
N PHE A 366 -13.83 -0.89 -14.74
CA PHE A 366 -14.97 0.06 -14.74
C PHE A 366 -14.62 1.37 -15.46
N ASP A 367 -13.88 1.26 -16.55
CA ASP A 367 -13.26 2.36 -17.31
C ASP A 367 -14.02 2.71 -18.61
N THR A 368 -15.29 2.32 -18.68
CA THR A 368 -16.17 2.75 -19.79
C THR A 368 -16.67 4.18 -19.56
N ASP A 369 -17.10 4.83 -20.61
CA ASP A 369 -17.61 6.22 -20.57
C ASP A 369 -18.72 6.44 -19.54
N PHE A 370 -19.47 5.38 -19.19
CA PHE A 370 -20.59 5.46 -18.25
C PHE A 370 -20.21 5.03 -16.82
N SER A 371 -19.18 4.21 -16.65
CA SER A 371 -18.83 3.62 -15.36
C SER A 371 -17.57 4.18 -14.71
N THR A 372 -16.74 4.91 -15.47
CA THR A 372 -15.54 5.58 -14.94
C THR A 372 -15.89 6.47 -13.76
N GLY A 373 -15.19 6.28 -12.63
CA GLY A 373 -15.43 7.05 -11.41
C GLY A 373 -16.66 6.63 -10.61
N SER A 374 -17.37 5.55 -10.97
CA SER A 374 -18.57 5.08 -10.25
C SER A 374 -18.27 4.01 -9.18
N VAL A 375 -17.05 3.52 -9.12
CA VAL A 375 -16.61 2.50 -8.15
C VAL A 375 -15.36 2.98 -7.45
N VAL A 376 -15.32 2.88 -6.14
CA VAL A 376 -14.11 3.04 -5.34
C VAL A 376 -13.91 1.80 -4.48
N GLY A 377 -12.68 1.26 -4.43
CA GLY A 377 -12.50 0.04 -3.65
C GLY A 377 -11.10 -0.52 -3.70
N LYS A 378 -10.93 -1.66 -3.04
CA LYS A 378 -9.68 -2.41 -2.96
C LYS A 378 -9.82 -3.75 -3.64
N THR A 379 -8.84 -4.07 -4.48
CA THR A 379 -8.69 -5.39 -5.10
C THR A 379 -7.82 -6.30 -4.25
N GLY A 380 -8.02 -7.62 -4.38
CA GLY A 380 -7.10 -8.63 -3.86
C GLY A 380 -6.88 -9.72 -4.90
N THR A 381 -5.67 -10.30 -4.90
CA THR A 381 -5.30 -11.36 -5.85
C THR A 381 -4.24 -12.27 -5.25
N LEU A 382 -4.48 -13.60 -5.32
CA LEU A 382 -3.48 -14.63 -5.08
C LEU A 382 -3.61 -15.68 -6.18
N GLY A 383 -2.53 -15.93 -6.93
CA GLY A 383 -2.60 -16.80 -8.11
C GLY A 383 -2.73 -18.27 -7.77
N GLN A 384 -2.04 -18.75 -6.76
CA GLN A 384 -1.95 -20.18 -6.40
C GLN A 384 -2.60 -20.50 -5.06
N THR A 385 -2.53 -19.62 -4.08
CA THR A 385 -3.14 -19.80 -2.76
C THR A 385 -4.64 -19.99 -2.92
N ASP A 386 -5.23 -20.95 -2.18
CA ASP A 386 -6.64 -21.31 -2.24
C ASP A 386 -7.14 -21.61 -3.69
N ALA A 387 -6.25 -22.15 -4.55
CA ALA A 387 -6.49 -22.47 -5.95
C ALA A 387 -6.96 -21.27 -6.80
N GLY A 388 -6.39 -20.13 -6.55
CA GLY A 388 -6.70 -18.86 -7.21
C GLY A 388 -7.77 -18.05 -6.48
N VAL A 389 -7.40 -16.80 -6.12
CA VAL A 389 -8.24 -15.85 -5.38
C VAL A 389 -8.32 -14.54 -6.13
N SER A 390 -9.51 -14.00 -6.25
CA SER A 390 -9.76 -12.60 -6.60
C SER A 390 -10.80 -12.03 -5.66
N SER A 391 -10.52 -10.88 -5.09
CA SER A 391 -11.44 -10.18 -4.20
C SER A 391 -11.58 -8.72 -4.59
N LEU A 392 -12.75 -8.15 -4.28
CA LEU A 392 -13.03 -6.73 -4.49
C LEU A 392 -14.01 -6.29 -3.40
N ALA A 393 -13.70 -5.18 -2.71
CA ALA A 393 -14.58 -4.58 -1.73
C ALA A 393 -14.51 -3.05 -1.80
N GLY A 394 -15.63 -2.37 -1.60
CA GLY A 394 -15.68 -0.92 -1.74
C GLY A 394 -17.08 -0.33 -1.72
N GLU A 395 -17.23 0.77 -2.46
CA GLU A 395 -18.46 1.52 -2.67
C GLU A 395 -18.81 1.57 -4.15
N ILE A 396 -20.05 1.29 -4.47
CA ILE A 396 -20.67 1.47 -5.79
C ILE A 396 -21.52 2.73 -5.74
N ASN A 397 -21.34 3.62 -6.72
CA ASN A 397 -22.14 4.81 -6.89
C ASN A 397 -23.10 4.63 -8.08
N THR A 398 -24.38 4.90 -7.86
CA THR A 398 -25.46 4.78 -8.84
C THR A 398 -26.31 6.04 -8.87
N ARG A 399 -27.15 6.21 -9.87
CA ARG A 399 -28.09 7.34 -9.92
C ARG A 399 -29.09 7.35 -8.78
N ASN A 400 -29.44 6.18 -8.23
CA ASN A 400 -30.41 6.02 -7.17
C ASN A 400 -29.79 5.74 -5.79
N GLY A 401 -28.50 6.06 -5.61
CA GLY A 401 -27.84 5.93 -4.32
C GLY A 401 -26.49 5.23 -4.37
N LYS A 402 -25.95 4.99 -3.18
CA LYS A 402 -24.66 4.37 -2.98
C LYS A 402 -24.82 3.04 -2.25
N TYR A 403 -23.95 2.10 -2.55
CA TYR A 403 -23.97 0.76 -1.98
C TYR A 403 -22.58 0.34 -1.56
N LEU A 404 -22.46 -0.32 -0.40
CA LEU A 404 -21.24 -1.03 -0.03
C LEU A 404 -21.28 -2.43 -0.62
N PHE A 405 -20.12 -2.93 -1.03
CA PHE A 405 -20.04 -4.25 -1.61
C PHE A 405 -18.77 -5.00 -1.20
N VAL A 406 -18.89 -6.31 -1.09
CA VAL A 406 -17.82 -7.28 -0.88
C VAL A 406 -18.04 -8.45 -1.82
N ILE A 407 -17.06 -8.79 -2.63
CA ILE A 407 -17.05 -9.93 -3.54
C ILE A 407 -15.75 -10.69 -3.34
N PHE A 408 -15.82 -11.89 -2.78
CA PHE A 408 -14.70 -12.81 -2.60
C PHE A 408 -14.88 -14.02 -3.50
N ASN A 409 -13.93 -14.27 -4.39
CA ASN A 409 -13.93 -15.43 -5.28
C ASN A 409 -12.66 -16.23 -5.03
N GLN A 410 -12.79 -17.56 -4.93
CA GLN A 410 -11.65 -18.49 -4.82
C GLN A 410 -11.95 -19.82 -5.54
N ARG A 411 -10.90 -20.63 -5.70
CA ARG A 411 -10.96 -21.92 -6.42
C ARG A 411 -11.33 -21.75 -7.90
N GLY A 412 -10.54 -20.94 -8.62
CA GLY A 412 -10.73 -20.74 -10.05
C GLY A 412 -9.79 -19.71 -10.67
N SER A 413 -10.06 -19.35 -11.91
CA SER A 413 -9.23 -18.41 -12.67
C SER A 413 -9.43 -16.98 -12.18
N VAL A 414 -8.34 -16.32 -11.79
CA VAL A 414 -8.31 -14.91 -11.39
C VAL A 414 -8.88 -14.00 -12.49
N SER A 415 -8.53 -14.25 -13.74
CA SER A 415 -9.06 -13.46 -14.88
C SER A 415 -10.57 -13.58 -14.98
N ARG A 416 -11.11 -14.82 -14.94
CA ARG A 416 -12.55 -15.06 -14.97
C ARG A 416 -13.28 -14.40 -13.79
N PHE A 417 -12.68 -14.43 -12.61
CA PHE A 417 -13.24 -13.77 -11.44
C PHE A 417 -13.30 -12.25 -11.61
N ARG A 418 -12.26 -11.61 -12.17
CA ARG A 418 -12.25 -10.17 -12.44
C ARG A 418 -13.31 -9.77 -13.47
N THR A 419 -13.45 -10.54 -14.55
CA THR A 419 -14.51 -10.33 -15.54
C THR A 419 -15.90 -10.44 -14.89
N PHE A 420 -16.11 -11.48 -14.06
CA PHE A 420 -17.34 -11.64 -13.29
C PHE A 420 -17.59 -10.42 -12.36
N GLN A 421 -16.61 -9.99 -11.59
CA GLN A 421 -16.76 -8.86 -10.67
C GLN A 421 -17.16 -7.57 -11.42
N ASN A 422 -16.53 -7.28 -12.57
CA ASN A 422 -16.88 -6.11 -13.37
C ASN A 422 -18.33 -6.20 -13.89
N TYR A 423 -18.67 -7.32 -14.48
CA TYR A 423 -20.03 -7.57 -14.99
C TYR A 423 -21.07 -7.50 -13.88
N PHE A 424 -20.82 -8.15 -12.75
CA PHE A 424 -21.76 -8.23 -11.64
C PHE A 424 -22.03 -6.86 -11.00
N VAL A 425 -20.98 -6.05 -10.78
CA VAL A 425 -21.13 -4.67 -10.31
C VAL A 425 -21.94 -3.82 -11.31
N SER A 426 -21.70 -3.97 -12.61
CA SER A 426 -22.48 -3.27 -13.64
C SER A 426 -23.95 -3.69 -13.63
N LEU A 427 -24.27 -4.97 -13.41
CA LEU A 427 -25.64 -5.44 -13.25
C LEU A 427 -26.30 -4.80 -12.02
N VAL A 428 -25.60 -4.75 -10.88
CA VAL A 428 -26.10 -4.09 -9.68
C VAL A 428 -26.37 -2.62 -9.97
N GLN A 429 -25.44 -1.91 -10.62
CA GLN A 429 -25.66 -0.52 -11.01
C GLN A 429 -26.91 -0.36 -11.90
N GLY A 430 -27.14 -1.31 -12.83
CA GLY A 430 -28.32 -1.33 -13.70
C GLY A 430 -29.64 -1.39 -12.92
N GLN A 431 -29.70 -2.14 -11.80
CA GLN A 431 -30.91 -2.23 -10.95
C GLN A 431 -31.22 -0.89 -10.26
N PHE A 432 -30.24 -0.02 -10.12
CA PHE A 432 -30.37 1.27 -9.42
C PHE A 432 -30.17 2.48 -10.33
N GLY A 433 -30.67 2.40 -11.56
CA GLY A 433 -30.68 3.51 -12.51
C GLY A 433 -29.40 3.73 -13.31
N GLY A 434 -28.44 2.82 -13.17
CA GLY A 434 -27.15 2.87 -13.86
C GLY A 434 -26.03 3.47 -13.02
N ALA A 435 -24.81 3.34 -13.53
CA ALA A 435 -23.62 3.92 -12.91
C ALA A 435 -23.71 5.45 -12.83
N ALA A 436 -23.19 6.03 -11.75
CA ALA A 436 -23.05 7.46 -11.59
C ALA A 436 -21.62 7.78 -11.11
N PRO A 437 -20.82 8.52 -11.88
CA PRO A 437 -19.52 8.98 -11.43
C PRO A 437 -19.62 9.79 -10.14
N MET A 438 -18.74 9.53 -9.18
CA MET A 438 -18.66 10.35 -7.98
C MET A 438 -17.98 11.69 -8.29
N LYS A 439 -18.31 12.72 -7.51
CA LYS A 439 -17.55 13.97 -7.56
C LYS A 439 -16.16 13.70 -6.98
N TYR A 440 -15.15 13.63 -7.83
CA TYR A 440 -13.79 13.31 -7.47
C TYR A 440 -12.79 14.13 -8.30
N ASP A 441 -11.98 14.93 -7.62
CA ASP A 441 -10.90 15.68 -8.24
C ASP A 441 -9.63 14.80 -8.22
N ALA A 442 -9.26 14.29 -9.36
CA ALA A 442 -8.09 13.43 -9.52
C ALA A 442 -6.80 14.22 -9.27
N VAL A 443 -6.05 13.82 -8.24
CA VAL A 443 -4.71 14.32 -7.96
C VAL A 443 -3.73 13.16 -8.09
N SER A 444 -2.68 13.33 -8.89
CA SER A 444 -1.70 12.25 -9.09
C SER A 444 -1.09 11.80 -7.77
N LEU A 445 -0.75 10.51 -7.70
CA LEU A 445 -0.14 9.94 -6.48
C LEU A 445 1.22 10.59 -6.19
N GLU A 446 1.95 10.97 -7.23
CA GLU A 446 3.21 11.69 -7.13
C GLU A 446 3.02 13.06 -6.46
N THR A 447 2.00 13.84 -6.88
CA THR A 447 1.65 15.13 -6.26
C THR A 447 1.21 14.96 -4.80
N ARG A 448 0.45 13.90 -4.49
CA ARG A 448 0.03 13.58 -3.13
C ARG A 448 1.22 13.26 -2.23
N LEU A 449 2.14 12.43 -2.70
CA LEU A 449 3.33 12.03 -1.97
C LEU A 449 4.40 13.15 -1.88
N ALA A 450 4.37 14.12 -2.81
CA ALA A 450 5.26 15.29 -2.76
C ALA A 450 4.89 16.32 -1.69
N ARG A 451 3.84 16.08 -0.88
CA ARG A 451 3.44 16.91 0.27
C ARG A 451 4.32 16.69 1.51
N SER A 452 5.53 16.18 1.32
CA SER A 452 6.57 16.16 2.35
C SER A 452 7.11 17.58 2.61
N ARG A 453 7.67 17.80 3.80
CA ARG A 453 8.23 19.10 4.19
C ARG A 453 9.47 18.92 5.06
N VAL A 454 10.25 20.00 5.21
CA VAL A 454 11.42 20.03 6.07
C VAL A 454 11.22 21.11 7.12
N ASN A 455 11.50 20.77 8.38
CA ASN A 455 11.41 21.66 9.52
C ASN A 455 12.79 21.83 10.17
N TYR A 456 13.12 23.05 10.54
CA TYR A 456 14.34 23.40 11.23
C TYR A 456 14.06 23.71 12.71
N PRO A 457 14.97 23.37 13.65
CA PRO A 457 14.76 23.59 15.09
C PRO A 457 14.55 25.05 15.46
N ASN A 458 15.07 25.98 14.66
CA ASN A 458 15.00 27.43 14.92
C ASN A 458 14.03 28.19 14.00
N GLY A 459 13.04 27.50 13.42
CA GLY A 459 11.98 28.15 12.64
C GLY A 459 12.47 28.82 11.35
N ARG A 460 13.55 28.37 10.75
CA ARG A 460 13.91 28.75 9.38
C ARG A 460 12.99 28.02 8.42
N ASN A 461 12.02 28.76 7.87
CA ASN A 461 11.23 28.33 6.72
C ASN A 461 11.95 28.69 5.41
#